data_a8636018ec1748b92836f87036d0a5b2
#
_entry.id   a8636018ec1748b92836f87036d0a5b2
#
_cell.length_a   1.000
_cell.length_b   1.000
_cell.length_c   1.000
_cell.angle_alpha   90.00
_cell.angle_beta   90.00
_cell.angle_gamma   90.00
#
_symmetry.space_group_name_H-M   'P 1'
#
loop_
_entity.id
_entity.type
_entity.pdbx_description
1 polymer ?
#
loop_
_entity_poly.entity_id
_entity_poly.type
_entity_poly.pdbx_seq_one_letter_code
_entity_poly.pdbx_strand_id
1 'polypeptide(L)'
;MEELFTFSSMAALATLALLEIVLGIDNVVFLAILTGKLPEAQQPKARTLGLLLAAVGRIALLFAISWVITLDKTVLFDLPFHMPGSHPVVAEIEPGEEQAPVTPIKTDDPTEADSPAVVEALEEGGTPITAKDLVLILGGLFLLGKSTWEIGHQLEPHHAEGSGKVYSSLGAVLAQIIAIDLVFSLDSVLTAVGMVQPDDYEHRWVALAIMITAVLLAIAVMIAFSGPIARFVNKHPSVKMLALSFLILIGVVLIAEGLHTHVPRGYIYFSMAFSLMVETLNLRARRHVTEEKETLEAI
;
A
#
# COMPACT_ATOMS: atom_id res chain seq x y z
N MET A 1 3.36 -3.30 -32.41
CA MET A 1 3.50 -4.61 -31.69
C MET A 1 4.94 -4.93 -31.38
N GLU A 2 5.89 -4.54 -32.23
CA GLU A 2 7.33 -4.75 -32.00
C GLU A 2 7.83 -4.00 -30.75
N GLU A 3 7.29 -2.82 -30.46
CA GLU A 3 7.65 -2.02 -29.27
C GLU A 3 7.37 -2.73 -27.94
N LEU A 4 6.32 -3.56 -27.86
CA LEU A 4 6.00 -4.35 -26.66
C LEU A 4 7.08 -5.39 -26.32
N PHE A 5 7.83 -5.85 -27.33
CA PHE A 5 8.85 -6.89 -27.18
C PHE A 5 10.28 -6.32 -27.19
N THR A 6 10.42 -4.99 -27.06
CA THR A 6 11.74 -4.38 -26.87
C THR A 6 12.31 -4.74 -25.50
N PHE A 7 13.63 -4.75 -25.38
CA PHE A 7 14.28 -5.03 -24.10
C PHE A 7 13.83 -4.05 -22.99
N SER A 8 13.65 -2.76 -23.33
CA SER A 8 13.19 -1.73 -22.39
C SER A 8 11.74 -2.00 -21.91
N SER A 9 10.82 -2.33 -22.80
CA SER A 9 9.44 -2.66 -22.46
C SER A 9 9.33 -3.93 -21.59
N MET A 10 10.13 -4.95 -21.88
CA MET A 10 10.18 -6.17 -21.09
C MET A 10 10.81 -5.92 -19.71
N ALA A 11 11.82 -5.07 -19.62
CA ALA A 11 12.42 -4.65 -18.35
C ALA A 11 11.42 -3.84 -17.52
N ALA A 12 10.72 -2.89 -18.14
CA ALA A 12 9.66 -2.11 -17.49
C ALA A 12 8.52 -3.01 -16.97
N LEU A 13 8.05 -3.96 -17.81
CA LEU A 13 7.04 -4.94 -17.41
C LEU A 13 7.49 -5.78 -16.21
N ALA A 14 8.70 -6.32 -16.26
CA ALA A 14 9.24 -7.16 -15.19
C ALA A 14 9.38 -6.35 -13.88
N THR A 15 9.90 -5.13 -13.95
CA THR A 15 10.06 -4.25 -12.79
C THR A 15 8.71 -3.87 -12.19
N LEU A 16 7.74 -3.45 -13.01
CA LEU A 16 6.38 -3.16 -12.55
C LEU A 16 5.69 -4.38 -11.95
N ALA A 17 5.76 -5.53 -12.61
CA ALA A 17 5.15 -6.76 -12.09
C ALA A 17 5.77 -7.16 -10.74
N LEU A 18 7.10 -7.06 -10.61
CA LEU A 18 7.78 -7.33 -9.34
C LEU A 18 7.36 -6.33 -8.25
N LEU A 19 7.29 -5.04 -8.57
CA LEU A 19 6.85 -4.01 -7.66
C LEU A 19 5.41 -4.23 -7.22
N GLU A 20 4.49 -4.54 -8.14
CA GLU A 20 3.10 -4.86 -7.83
C GLU A 20 2.97 -6.13 -6.96
N ILE A 21 3.81 -7.16 -7.19
CA ILE A 21 3.83 -8.36 -6.33
C ILE A 21 4.29 -7.99 -4.92
N VAL A 22 5.37 -7.23 -4.80
CA VAL A 22 5.92 -6.81 -3.49
C VAL A 22 4.91 -5.96 -2.72
N LEU A 23 4.32 -4.95 -3.39
CA LEU A 23 3.26 -4.10 -2.81
C LEU A 23 1.98 -4.89 -2.51
N GLY A 24 1.73 -5.98 -3.24
CA GLY A 24 0.53 -6.81 -3.09
C GLY A 24 0.61 -7.86 -1.99
N ILE A 25 1.78 -8.13 -1.42
CA ILE A 25 1.94 -9.14 -0.34
C ILE A 25 1.07 -8.76 0.87
N ASP A 26 1.08 -7.51 1.27
CA ASP A 26 0.31 -6.99 2.41
C ASP A 26 -1.20 -7.14 2.16
N ASN A 27 -1.63 -6.85 0.93
CA ASN A 27 -3.02 -7.03 0.51
C ASN A 27 -3.45 -8.50 0.63
N VAL A 28 -2.60 -9.47 0.24
CA VAL A 28 -2.89 -10.91 0.38
C VAL A 28 -2.97 -11.33 1.84
N VAL A 29 -2.08 -10.85 2.69
CA VAL A 29 -2.09 -11.15 4.12
C VAL A 29 -3.34 -10.55 4.78
N PHE A 30 -3.67 -9.31 4.47
CA PHE A 30 -4.89 -8.67 4.96
C PHE A 30 -6.16 -9.39 4.48
N LEU A 31 -6.18 -9.76 3.21
CA LEU A 31 -7.24 -10.59 2.63
C LEU A 31 -7.40 -11.91 3.39
N ALA A 32 -6.30 -12.55 3.78
CA ALA A 32 -6.32 -13.77 4.58
C ALA A 32 -6.99 -13.56 5.95
N ILE A 33 -6.71 -12.43 6.60
CA ILE A 33 -7.30 -12.07 7.90
C ILE A 33 -8.79 -11.80 7.76
N LEU A 34 -9.21 -10.99 6.78
CA LEU A 34 -10.63 -10.66 6.57
C LEU A 34 -11.45 -11.89 6.18
N THR A 35 -10.94 -12.67 5.24
CA THR A 35 -11.66 -13.89 4.81
C THR A 35 -11.71 -14.97 5.87
N GLY A 36 -10.77 -14.97 6.83
CA GLY A 36 -10.80 -15.87 8.00
C GLY A 36 -12.05 -15.70 8.88
N LYS A 37 -12.75 -14.56 8.76
CA LYS A 37 -14.04 -14.30 9.45
C LYS A 37 -15.25 -14.94 8.76
N LEU A 38 -15.06 -15.49 7.57
CA LEU A 38 -16.10 -16.18 6.81
C LEU A 38 -16.12 -17.67 7.14
N PRO A 39 -17.25 -18.36 6.91
CA PRO A 39 -17.30 -19.82 6.93
C PRO A 39 -16.22 -20.41 6.01
N GLU A 40 -15.58 -21.50 6.42
CA GLU A 40 -14.44 -22.10 5.71
C GLU A 40 -14.73 -22.39 4.24
N ALA A 41 -15.94 -22.82 3.91
CA ALA A 41 -16.38 -23.08 2.53
C ALA A 41 -16.41 -21.84 1.65
N GLN A 42 -16.53 -20.62 2.23
CA GLN A 42 -16.60 -19.36 1.50
C GLN A 42 -15.24 -18.67 1.37
N GLN A 43 -14.29 -19.00 2.24
CA GLN A 43 -12.99 -18.33 2.29
C GLN A 43 -12.21 -18.35 0.96
N PRO A 44 -12.07 -19.51 0.25
CA PRO A 44 -11.34 -19.55 -1.01
C PRO A 44 -12.02 -18.68 -2.09
N LYS A 45 -13.35 -18.73 -2.17
CA LYS A 45 -14.12 -17.89 -3.13
C LYS A 45 -13.97 -16.42 -2.81
N ALA A 46 -14.04 -16.04 -1.53
CA ALA A 46 -13.89 -14.64 -1.11
C ALA A 46 -12.49 -14.11 -1.45
N ARG A 47 -11.43 -14.91 -1.24
CA ARG A 47 -10.06 -14.50 -1.62
C ARG A 47 -9.91 -14.27 -3.11
N THR A 48 -10.32 -15.24 -3.92
CA THR A 48 -10.20 -15.12 -5.38
C THR A 48 -11.05 -13.97 -5.91
N LEU A 49 -12.30 -13.83 -5.43
CA LEU A 49 -13.19 -12.77 -5.87
C LEU A 49 -12.69 -11.39 -5.42
N GLY A 50 -12.16 -11.28 -4.20
CA GLY A 50 -11.55 -10.05 -3.70
C GLY A 50 -10.37 -9.59 -4.56
N LEU A 51 -9.44 -10.50 -4.89
CA LEU A 51 -8.29 -10.19 -5.76
C LEU A 51 -8.72 -9.84 -7.19
N LEU A 52 -9.75 -10.51 -7.74
CA LEU A 52 -10.28 -10.16 -9.06
C LEU A 52 -10.95 -8.78 -9.06
N LEU A 53 -11.71 -8.45 -8.03
CA LEU A 53 -12.32 -7.12 -7.90
C LEU A 53 -11.27 -6.03 -7.72
N ALA A 54 -10.21 -6.31 -6.96
CA ALA A 54 -9.03 -5.46 -6.85
C ALA A 54 -8.38 -5.23 -8.23
N ALA A 55 -8.19 -6.29 -9.03
CA ALA A 55 -7.67 -6.18 -10.40
C ALA A 55 -8.54 -5.25 -11.25
N VAL A 56 -9.85 -5.45 -11.23
CA VAL A 56 -10.79 -4.61 -12.00
C VAL A 56 -10.70 -3.15 -11.54
N GLY A 57 -10.62 -2.91 -10.23
CA GLY A 57 -10.45 -1.57 -9.66
C GLY A 57 -9.16 -0.89 -10.16
N ARG A 58 -8.01 -1.58 -10.12
CA ARG A 58 -6.71 -1.06 -10.60
C ARG A 58 -6.73 -0.78 -12.10
N ILE A 59 -7.28 -1.70 -12.90
CA ILE A 59 -7.41 -1.49 -14.35
C ILE A 59 -8.32 -0.30 -14.64
N ALA A 60 -9.43 -0.16 -13.91
CA ALA A 60 -10.32 1.00 -14.05
C ALA A 60 -9.60 2.31 -13.70
N LEU A 61 -8.77 2.34 -12.65
CA LEU A 61 -7.94 3.50 -12.30
C LEU A 61 -6.89 3.81 -13.37
N LEU A 62 -6.27 2.79 -14.00
CA LEU A 62 -5.35 3.00 -15.12
C LEU A 62 -6.04 3.64 -16.33
N PHE A 63 -7.28 3.25 -16.64
CA PHE A 63 -8.06 3.93 -17.68
C PHE A 63 -8.49 5.33 -17.26
N ALA A 64 -8.73 5.56 -15.98
CA ALA A 64 -9.08 6.86 -15.41
C ALA A 64 -7.84 7.72 -15.08
N ILE A 65 -6.66 7.39 -15.62
CA ILE A 65 -5.38 8.00 -15.22
C ILE A 65 -5.38 9.52 -15.33
N SER A 66 -5.98 10.08 -16.37
CA SER A 66 -6.10 11.53 -16.51
C SER A 66 -6.90 12.16 -15.35
N TRP A 67 -7.90 11.47 -14.83
CA TRP A 67 -8.68 11.91 -13.68
C TRP A 67 -7.87 11.74 -12.39
N VAL A 68 -7.13 10.65 -12.24
CA VAL A 68 -6.26 10.40 -11.08
C VAL A 68 -5.18 11.47 -10.95
N ILE A 69 -4.54 11.88 -12.05
CA ILE A 69 -3.58 13.00 -12.08
C ILE A 69 -4.26 14.32 -11.68
N THR A 70 -5.53 14.51 -12.05
CA THR A 70 -6.28 15.71 -11.65
C THR A 70 -6.52 15.74 -10.15
N LEU A 71 -6.75 14.59 -9.50
CA LEU A 71 -6.88 14.50 -8.04
C LEU A 71 -5.61 14.96 -7.31
N ASP A 72 -4.45 14.64 -7.87
CA ASP A 72 -3.15 15.05 -7.32
C ASP A 72 -2.92 16.57 -7.44
N LYS A 73 -3.46 17.20 -8.49
CA LYS A 73 -3.36 18.64 -8.74
C LYS A 73 -4.48 19.48 -8.10
N THR A 74 -5.57 18.86 -7.64
CA THR A 74 -6.74 19.57 -7.09
C THR A 74 -6.52 19.87 -5.62
N VAL A 75 -6.11 21.08 -5.30
CA VAL A 75 -6.01 21.57 -3.92
C VAL A 75 -7.43 21.81 -3.38
N LEU A 76 -7.74 21.21 -2.24
CA LEU A 76 -9.04 21.34 -1.57
C LEU A 76 -9.01 22.45 -0.52
N PHE A 77 -7.93 22.52 0.25
CA PHE A 77 -7.70 23.54 1.28
C PHE A 77 -6.23 23.54 1.70
N ASP A 78 -5.80 24.65 2.30
CA ASP A 78 -4.46 24.81 2.86
C ASP A 78 -4.49 24.65 4.37
N LEU A 79 -3.56 23.85 4.92
CA LEU A 79 -3.35 23.76 6.35
C LEU A 79 -2.55 24.98 6.83
N PRO A 80 -2.94 25.61 7.97
CA PRO A 80 -2.27 26.81 8.47
C PRO A 80 -0.89 26.56 9.10
N PHE A 81 -0.31 25.39 8.92
CA PHE A 81 0.99 25.00 9.49
C PHE A 81 1.76 24.11 8.51
N HIS A 82 3.09 24.17 8.58
CA HIS A 82 4.00 23.29 7.84
C HIS A 82 4.39 22.10 8.71
N MET A 83 4.34 20.90 8.14
CA MET A 83 4.85 19.71 8.80
C MET A 83 6.35 19.64 8.66
N PRO A 84 7.13 19.30 9.71
CA PRO A 84 8.56 19.06 9.59
C PRO A 84 8.83 17.94 8.58
N GLY A 85 9.59 18.23 7.52
CA GLY A 85 9.92 17.28 6.46
C GLY A 85 8.96 17.27 5.26
N SER A 86 7.92 18.12 5.23
CA SER A 86 7.13 18.35 4.03
C SER A 86 7.96 19.14 3.02
N HIS A 87 8.10 18.60 1.80
CA HIS A 87 8.68 19.37 0.70
C HIS A 87 7.61 20.33 0.16
N PRO A 88 7.92 21.63 -0.03
CA PRO A 88 6.96 22.53 -0.67
C PRO A 88 6.63 22.00 -2.06
N VAL A 89 5.33 21.82 -2.32
CA VAL A 89 4.84 21.54 -3.67
C VAL A 89 4.99 22.84 -4.44
N VAL A 90 6.08 22.97 -5.19
CA VAL A 90 6.24 24.07 -6.13
C VAL A 90 5.19 23.86 -7.22
N ALA A 91 4.14 24.66 -7.20
CA ALA A 91 3.17 24.69 -8.29
C ALA A 91 3.95 25.01 -9.58
N GLU A 92 3.96 24.08 -10.55
CA GLU A 92 4.42 24.39 -11.91
C GLU A 92 3.49 25.46 -12.45
N ILE A 93 3.99 26.69 -12.47
CA ILE A 93 3.33 27.82 -13.13
C ILE A 93 3.37 27.51 -14.61
N GLU A 94 2.20 27.38 -15.25
CA GLU A 94 2.11 27.22 -16.69
C GLU A 94 2.85 28.34 -17.43
N PRO A 95 3.55 28.06 -18.55
CA PRO A 95 4.32 29.06 -19.27
C PRO A 95 3.39 30.05 -19.98
N GLY A 96 3.13 31.18 -19.35
CA GLY A 96 2.29 32.25 -19.91
C GLY A 96 2.28 33.54 -19.11
N GLU A 97 2.70 33.54 -17.86
CA GLU A 97 2.87 34.76 -17.08
C GLU A 97 4.38 35.06 -16.85
N GLU A 98 4.79 36.22 -17.33
CA GLU A 98 6.15 36.74 -17.33
C GLU A 98 6.55 37.13 -15.87
N GLN A 99 6.85 36.12 -15.03
CA GLN A 99 7.54 36.31 -13.77
C GLN A 99 8.82 35.48 -13.78
N ALA A 100 9.89 36.07 -13.23
CA ALA A 100 11.26 35.59 -13.33
C ALA A 100 11.42 34.09 -13.12
N PRO A 101 12.33 33.40 -13.86
CA PRO A 101 12.47 31.97 -13.81
C PRO A 101 12.91 31.54 -12.42
N VAL A 102 12.01 30.94 -11.67
CA VAL A 102 12.35 30.18 -10.45
C VAL A 102 12.98 28.89 -10.93
N THR A 103 14.27 28.84 -11.02
CA THR A 103 15.03 27.61 -11.26
C THR A 103 14.71 26.64 -10.15
N PRO A 104 14.47 25.34 -10.45
CA PRO A 104 14.35 24.33 -9.41
C PRO A 104 15.65 24.29 -8.61
N ILE A 105 15.63 24.78 -7.38
CA ILE A 105 16.77 24.75 -6.48
C ILE A 105 16.93 23.29 -6.07
N LYS A 106 17.80 22.55 -6.77
CA LYS A 106 18.41 21.34 -6.24
C LYS A 106 19.42 21.82 -5.20
N THR A 107 18.98 21.97 -3.96
CA THR A 107 19.87 22.28 -2.86
C THR A 107 20.57 21.02 -2.39
N ASP A 108 21.66 20.66 -3.08
CA ASP A 108 22.67 19.75 -2.55
C ASP A 108 23.64 20.49 -1.60
N ASP A 109 23.42 21.80 -1.38
CA ASP A 109 24.23 22.64 -0.50
C ASP A 109 23.40 23.18 0.68
N PRO A 110 23.73 22.79 1.93
CA PRO A 110 23.01 23.25 3.12
C PRO A 110 23.06 24.76 3.40
N THR A 111 23.91 25.51 2.69
CA THR A 111 24.03 26.97 2.84
C THR A 111 23.00 27.77 2.03
N GLU A 112 22.37 27.18 1.01
CA GLU A 112 21.29 27.84 0.24
C GLU A 112 19.91 27.72 0.90
N ALA A 113 19.71 26.75 1.80
CA ALA A 113 18.46 26.58 2.52
C ALA A 113 18.13 27.75 3.47
N ASP A 114 19.14 28.51 3.90
CA ASP A 114 19.00 29.69 4.76
C ASP A 114 18.86 31.01 3.99
N SER A 115 18.63 30.97 2.71
CA SER A 115 18.40 32.20 1.91
C SER A 115 17.08 32.84 2.36
N PRO A 116 17.08 34.18 2.67
CA PRO A 116 15.87 34.88 3.14
C PRO A 116 14.68 34.75 2.19
N ALA A 117 14.92 34.63 0.89
CA ALA A 117 13.85 34.45 -0.11
C ALA A 117 13.21 33.04 -0.05
N VAL A 118 13.96 32.00 0.35
CA VAL A 118 13.45 30.66 0.53
C VAL A 118 12.68 30.56 1.83
N VAL A 119 13.17 31.20 2.90
CA VAL A 119 12.51 31.26 4.20
C VAL A 119 11.20 32.04 4.11
N GLU A 120 11.19 33.18 3.37
CA GLU A 120 9.99 34.00 3.18
C GLU A 120 8.92 33.27 2.34
N ALA A 121 9.32 32.48 1.32
CA ALA A 121 8.41 31.64 0.54
C ALA A 121 7.83 30.46 1.34
N LEU A 122 8.55 29.99 2.38
CA LEU A 122 8.09 28.93 3.29
C LEU A 122 7.17 29.48 4.40
N GLU A 123 7.26 30.77 4.74
CA GLU A 123 6.43 31.39 5.79
C GLU A 123 5.03 31.81 5.28
N GLU A 124 4.85 32.08 3.98
CA GLU A 124 3.57 32.56 3.43
C GLU A 124 2.60 31.48 2.92
N GLY A 125 3.04 30.24 2.75
CA GLY A 125 2.19 29.17 2.20
C GLY A 125 1.90 28.07 3.19
N GLY A 126 0.62 27.84 3.52
CA GLY A 126 0.17 26.62 4.21
C GLY A 126 0.48 25.36 3.41
N THR A 127 0.35 24.18 4.01
CA THR A 127 0.48 22.90 3.29
C THR A 127 -0.81 22.65 2.48
N PRO A 128 -0.75 22.70 1.13
CA PRO A 128 -1.94 22.44 0.29
C PRO A 128 -2.34 20.98 0.40
N ILE A 129 -3.59 20.71 0.75
CA ILE A 129 -4.14 19.35 0.80
C ILE A 129 -4.92 19.08 -0.48
N THR A 130 -4.45 18.09 -1.23
CA THR A 130 -5.10 17.65 -2.46
C THR A 130 -6.17 16.59 -2.18
N ALA A 131 -6.99 16.29 -3.18
CA ALA A 131 -7.98 15.21 -3.07
C ALA A 131 -7.30 13.84 -2.87
N LYS A 132 -6.12 13.61 -3.44
CA LYS A 132 -5.30 12.43 -3.22
C LYS A 132 -4.87 12.34 -1.76
N ASP A 133 -4.35 13.42 -1.20
CA ASP A 133 -3.87 13.45 0.20
C ASP A 133 -5.00 13.13 1.17
N LEU A 134 -6.20 13.66 0.91
CA LEU A 134 -7.38 13.35 1.72
C LEU A 134 -7.72 11.85 1.66
N VAL A 135 -7.65 11.22 0.50
CA VAL A 135 -7.87 9.75 0.35
C VAL A 135 -6.80 8.97 1.12
N LEU A 136 -5.52 9.37 1.05
CA LEU A 136 -4.44 8.73 1.80
C LEU A 136 -4.62 8.88 3.31
N ILE A 137 -4.96 10.06 3.81
CA ILE A 137 -5.21 10.32 5.22
C ILE A 137 -6.40 9.50 5.73
N LEU A 138 -7.53 9.54 5.04
CA LEU A 138 -8.73 8.80 5.43
C LEU A 138 -8.51 7.29 5.35
N GLY A 139 -7.82 6.83 4.32
CA GLY A 139 -7.43 5.42 4.17
C GLY A 139 -6.50 4.95 5.27
N GLY A 140 -5.49 5.76 5.61
CA GLY A 140 -4.56 5.49 6.70
C GLY A 140 -5.26 5.44 8.06
N LEU A 141 -6.15 6.40 8.36
CA LEU A 141 -6.97 6.42 9.58
C LEU A 141 -7.89 5.19 9.66
N PHE A 142 -8.50 4.80 8.53
CA PHE A 142 -9.32 3.58 8.46
C PHE A 142 -8.49 2.33 8.78
N LEU A 143 -7.28 2.21 8.21
CA LEU A 143 -6.37 1.09 8.48
C LEU A 143 -5.94 1.06 9.95
N LEU A 144 -5.56 2.20 10.53
CA LEU A 144 -5.21 2.31 11.95
C LEU A 144 -6.37 1.85 12.84
N GLY A 145 -7.54 2.44 12.66
CA GLY A 145 -8.73 2.12 13.46
C GLY A 145 -9.11 0.65 13.33
N LYS A 146 -9.13 0.13 12.09
CA LYS A 146 -9.49 -1.27 11.82
C LYS A 146 -8.49 -2.25 12.39
N SER A 147 -7.19 -2.02 12.22
CA SER A 147 -6.15 -2.91 12.73
C SER A 147 -6.10 -2.90 14.25
N THR A 148 -6.21 -1.72 14.87
CA THR A 148 -6.25 -1.59 16.33
C THR A 148 -7.46 -2.32 16.93
N TRP A 149 -8.64 -2.15 16.32
CA TRP A 149 -9.84 -2.86 16.75
C TRP A 149 -9.70 -4.38 16.62
N GLU A 150 -9.12 -4.86 15.52
CA GLU A 150 -8.89 -6.28 15.29
C GLU A 150 -7.89 -6.88 16.27
N ILE A 151 -6.82 -6.13 16.60
CA ILE A 151 -5.83 -6.51 17.62
C ILE A 151 -6.51 -6.61 18.98
N GLY A 152 -7.30 -5.58 19.37
CA GLY A 152 -8.06 -5.59 20.62
C GLY A 152 -8.92 -6.84 20.76
N HIS A 153 -9.66 -7.16 19.71
CA HIS A 153 -10.54 -8.34 19.69
C HIS A 153 -9.81 -9.70 19.76
N GLN A 154 -8.55 -9.76 19.30
CA GLN A 154 -7.73 -10.96 19.43
C GLN A 154 -7.08 -11.11 20.81
N LEU A 155 -6.92 -10.02 21.56
CA LEU A 155 -6.33 -10.02 22.89
C LEU A 155 -7.37 -10.27 23.99
N GLU A 156 -8.65 -10.06 23.70
CA GLU A 156 -9.72 -10.36 24.65
C GLU A 156 -9.80 -11.87 24.89
N PRO A 157 -9.71 -12.33 26.15
CA PRO A 157 -9.87 -13.74 26.46
C PRO A 157 -11.29 -14.17 26.05
N HIS A 158 -11.40 -15.30 25.37
CA HIS A 158 -12.69 -15.88 24.96
C HIS A 158 -13.46 -16.37 26.19
N HIS A 159 -14.04 -15.44 26.96
CA HIS A 159 -15.01 -15.74 27.99
C HIS A 159 -16.42 -15.75 27.38
N ALA A 160 -16.71 -16.74 26.55
CA ALA A 160 -18.09 -17.11 26.22
C ALA A 160 -18.14 -18.49 25.57
N GLU A 161 -18.15 -19.48 26.41
CA GLU A 161 -18.83 -20.74 26.08
C GLU A 161 -20.31 -20.38 25.84
N GLY A 162 -20.72 -20.32 24.57
CA GLY A 162 -22.13 -20.15 24.22
C GLY A 162 -22.46 -19.13 23.12
N SER A 163 -21.57 -18.23 22.76
CA SER A 163 -21.81 -17.33 21.65
C SER A 163 -21.36 -18.00 20.33
N GLY A 164 -22.33 -18.45 19.52
CA GLY A 164 -22.05 -18.99 18.19
C GLY A 164 -21.15 -18.03 17.39
N LYS A 165 -20.19 -18.58 16.63
CA LYS A 165 -19.29 -17.77 15.78
C LYS A 165 -20.12 -16.83 14.92
N VAL A 166 -20.03 -15.52 15.19
CA VAL A 166 -20.65 -14.49 14.33
C VAL A 166 -19.81 -14.38 13.08
N TYR A 167 -20.31 -14.93 11.99
CA TYR A 167 -19.68 -14.80 10.69
C TYR A 167 -20.02 -13.46 10.05
N SER A 168 -19.01 -12.78 9.50
CA SER A 168 -19.23 -11.61 8.66
C SER A 168 -19.94 -12.01 7.37
N SER A 169 -20.73 -11.11 6.77
CA SER A 169 -21.30 -11.38 5.47
C SER A 169 -20.22 -11.28 4.38
N LEU A 170 -20.33 -12.12 3.34
CA LEU A 170 -19.41 -12.09 2.20
C LEU A 170 -19.34 -10.68 1.56
N GLY A 171 -20.49 -10.00 1.40
CA GLY A 171 -20.56 -8.68 0.85
C GLY A 171 -19.80 -7.63 1.68
N ALA A 172 -19.92 -7.70 3.02
CA ALA A 172 -19.20 -6.78 3.90
C ALA A 172 -17.69 -6.99 3.84
N VAL A 173 -17.23 -8.24 3.76
CA VAL A 173 -15.81 -8.57 3.62
C VAL A 173 -15.29 -8.08 2.27
N LEU A 174 -16.00 -8.32 1.17
CA LEU A 174 -15.60 -7.85 -0.16
C LEU A 174 -15.58 -6.31 -0.24
N ALA A 175 -16.56 -5.63 0.34
CA ALA A 175 -16.59 -4.18 0.40
C ALA A 175 -15.35 -3.60 1.14
N GLN A 176 -14.94 -4.22 2.26
CA GLN A 176 -13.74 -3.82 2.98
C GLN A 176 -12.47 -4.07 2.15
N ILE A 177 -12.39 -5.20 1.43
CA ILE A 177 -11.26 -5.51 0.55
C ILE A 177 -11.15 -4.44 -0.55
N ILE A 178 -12.25 -4.12 -1.23
CA ILE A 178 -12.28 -3.11 -2.30
C ILE A 178 -11.90 -1.73 -1.76
N ALA A 179 -12.45 -1.33 -0.60
CA ALA A 179 -12.16 -0.02 -0.03
C ALA A 179 -10.67 0.15 0.28
N ILE A 180 -10.04 -0.87 0.84
CA ILE A 180 -8.61 -0.85 1.17
C ILE A 180 -7.75 -0.92 -0.09
N ASP A 181 -8.10 -1.80 -1.04
CA ASP A 181 -7.35 -1.90 -2.29
C ASP A 181 -7.43 -0.60 -3.09
N LEU A 182 -8.55 0.13 -3.05
CA LEU A 182 -8.69 1.43 -3.71
C LEU A 182 -7.65 2.45 -3.17
N VAL A 183 -7.45 2.48 -1.85
CA VAL A 183 -6.45 3.37 -1.23
C VAL A 183 -5.04 3.01 -1.69
N PHE A 184 -4.67 1.74 -1.64
CA PHE A 184 -3.35 1.27 -2.09
C PHE A 184 -3.15 1.41 -3.60
N SER A 185 -4.23 1.22 -4.37
CA SER A 185 -4.17 1.28 -5.83
C SER A 185 -3.96 2.69 -6.36
N LEU A 186 -4.43 3.73 -5.64
CA LEU A 186 -4.20 5.11 -6.04
C LEU A 186 -2.69 5.41 -6.13
N ASP A 187 -1.94 5.01 -5.10
CA ASP A 187 -0.51 5.22 -5.03
C ASP A 187 0.27 4.32 -6.01
N SER A 188 -0.11 3.03 -6.14
CA SER A 188 0.55 2.11 -7.08
C SER A 188 0.33 2.50 -8.53
N VAL A 189 -0.86 3.01 -8.89
CA VAL A 189 -1.17 3.51 -10.24
C VAL A 189 -0.35 4.76 -10.57
N LEU A 190 -0.23 5.72 -9.64
CA LEU A 190 0.62 6.90 -9.85
C LEU A 190 2.09 6.51 -10.01
N THR A 191 2.59 5.58 -9.20
CA THR A 191 3.95 5.03 -9.33
C THR A 191 4.16 4.33 -10.67
N ALA A 192 3.19 3.51 -11.13
CA ALA A 192 3.27 2.81 -12.40
C ALA A 192 3.37 3.79 -13.58
N VAL A 193 2.57 4.86 -13.57
CA VAL A 193 2.60 5.91 -14.60
C VAL A 193 3.89 6.72 -14.55
N GLY A 194 4.42 6.99 -13.36
CA GLY A 194 5.72 7.65 -13.21
C GLY A 194 6.89 6.82 -13.75
N MET A 195 6.78 5.47 -13.70
CA MET A 195 7.80 4.54 -14.20
C MET A 195 7.66 4.23 -15.70
N VAL A 196 6.44 4.20 -16.21
CA VAL A 196 6.13 3.88 -17.61
C VAL A 196 5.38 5.06 -18.20
N GLN A 197 6.13 6.10 -18.58
CA GLN A 197 5.54 7.31 -19.12
C GLN A 197 4.96 7.02 -20.51
N PRO A 198 3.70 7.39 -20.78
CA PRO A 198 3.08 7.18 -22.10
C PRO A 198 3.83 7.88 -23.24
N ASP A 199 4.58 8.94 -22.92
CA ASP A 199 5.32 9.74 -23.89
C ASP A 199 6.67 9.12 -24.29
N ASP A 200 7.14 8.10 -23.56
CA ASP A 200 8.34 7.31 -23.90
C ASP A 200 8.07 6.30 -25.04
N TYR A 201 6.81 6.13 -25.45
CA TYR A 201 6.38 5.16 -26.45
C TYR A 201 5.73 5.87 -27.63
N GLU A 202 6.01 5.40 -28.82
CA GLU A 202 5.41 5.90 -30.07
C GLU A 202 3.87 5.85 -30.03
N HIS A 203 3.34 4.86 -29.25
CA HIS A 203 1.92 4.67 -29.06
C HIS A 203 1.56 4.58 -27.58
N ARG A 204 0.75 5.49 -27.05
CA ARG A 204 0.26 5.51 -25.66
C ARG A 204 -0.37 4.19 -25.18
N TRP A 205 -0.99 3.43 -26.08
CA TRP A 205 -1.58 2.14 -25.72
C TRP A 205 -0.54 1.09 -25.31
N VAL A 206 0.74 1.23 -25.73
CA VAL A 206 1.84 0.32 -25.36
C VAL A 206 2.14 0.43 -23.86
N ALA A 207 2.27 1.66 -23.34
CA ALA A 207 2.46 1.92 -21.92
C ALA A 207 1.30 1.34 -21.10
N LEU A 208 0.06 1.59 -21.53
CA LEU A 208 -1.13 1.05 -20.86
C LEU A 208 -1.16 -0.48 -20.87
N ALA A 209 -0.79 -1.11 -22.00
CA ALA A 209 -0.72 -2.57 -22.12
C ALA A 209 0.34 -3.16 -21.17
N ILE A 210 1.51 -2.52 -21.03
CA ILE A 210 2.56 -2.94 -20.09
C ILE A 210 2.03 -2.88 -18.65
N MET A 211 1.42 -1.76 -18.26
CA MET A 211 0.86 -1.58 -16.91
C MET A 211 -0.24 -2.60 -16.60
N ILE A 212 -1.21 -2.79 -17.51
CA ILE A 212 -2.29 -3.77 -17.34
C ILE A 212 -1.73 -5.19 -17.24
N THR A 213 -0.75 -5.53 -18.09
CA THR A 213 -0.13 -6.86 -18.08
C THR A 213 0.63 -7.11 -16.78
N ALA A 214 1.33 -6.10 -16.25
CA ALA A 214 2.01 -6.17 -14.96
C ALA A 214 1.03 -6.43 -13.81
N VAL A 215 -0.10 -5.70 -13.76
CA VAL A 215 -1.16 -5.89 -12.77
C VAL A 215 -1.76 -7.30 -12.86
N LEU A 216 -2.09 -7.77 -14.07
CA LEU A 216 -2.67 -9.11 -14.26
C LEU A 216 -1.70 -10.22 -13.86
N LEU A 217 -0.40 -10.07 -14.18
CA LEU A 217 0.63 -11.02 -13.78
C LEU A 217 0.78 -11.06 -12.25
N ALA A 218 0.86 -9.91 -11.61
CA ALA A 218 0.95 -9.81 -10.15
C ALA A 218 -0.27 -10.45 -9.47
N ILE A 219 -1.48 -10.20 -9.96
CA ILE A 219 -2.71 -10.79 -9.40
C ILE A 219 -2.76 -12.29 -9.62
N ALA A 220 -2.30 -12.80 -10.76
CA ALA A 220 -2.21 -14.24 -10.99
C ALA A 220 -1.29 -14.91 -9.95
N VAL A 221 -0.13 -14.30 -9.67
CA VAL A 221 0.79 -14.75 -8.61
C VAL A 221 0.11 -14.67 -7.24
N MET A 222 -0.53 -13.54 -6.92
CA MET A 222 -1.23 -13.37 -5.63
C MET A 222 -2.36 -14.40 -5.44
N ILE A 223 -3.15 -14.71 -6.47
CA ILE A 223 -4.18 -15.76 -6.41
C ILE A 223 -3.55 -17.12 -6.11
N ALA A 224 -2.46 -17.47 -6.81
CA ALA A 224 -1.77 -18.74 -6.62
C ALA A 224 -1.26 -18.91 -5.18
N PHE A 225 -0.72 -17.85 -4.60
CA PHE A 225 -0.16 -17.87 -3.24
C PHE A 225 -1.16 -17.54 -2.12
N SER A 226 -2.33 -16.97 -2.42
CA SER A 226 -3.31 -16.55 -1.42
C SER A 226 -3.78 -17.69 -0.50
N GLY A 227 -3.94 -18.90 -1.04
CA GLY A 227 -4.33 -20.08 -0.28
C GLY A 227 -3.27 -20.54 0.74
N PRO A 228 -2.03 -20.80 0.31
CA PRO A 228 -0.90 -21.09 1.20
C PRO A 228 -0.68 -20.02 2.28
N ILE A 229 -0.68 -18.75 1.90
CA ILE A 229 -0.49 -17.62 2.82
C ILE A 229 -1.61 -17.58 3.86
N ALA A 230 -2.86 -17.70 3.43
CA ALA A 230 -3.99 -17.68 4.36
C ALA A 230 -3.96 -18.85 5.36
N ARG A 231 -3.58 -20.05 4.91
CA ARG A 231 -3.41 -21.19 5.82
C ARG A 231 -2.29 -20.96 6.82
N PHE A 232 -1.18 -20.39 6.38
CA PHE A 232 -0.05 -20.06 7.24
C PHE A 232 -0.41 -19.02 8.30
N VAL A 233 -1.04 -17.91 7.91
CA VAL A 233 -1.48 -16.84 8.80
C VAL A 233 -2.52 -17.35 9.81
N ASN A 234 -3.50 -18.11 9.36
CA ASN A 234 -4.54 -18.63 10.23
C ASN A 234 -4.04 -19.73 11.22
N LYS A 235 -2.97 -20.43 10.86
CA LYS A 235 -2.32 -21.42 11.72
C LYS A 235 -1.44 -20.79 12.81
N HIS A 236 -0.93 -19.59 12.60
CA HIS A 236 0.03 -18.94 13.48
C HIS A 236 -0.52 -17.61 14.00
N PRO A 237 -1.14 -17.54 15.18
CA PRO A 237 -1.71 -16.31 15.74
C PRO A 237 -0.70 -15.18 15.86
N SER A 238 0.55 -15.47 16.18
CA SER A 238 1.62 -14.47 16.27
C SER A 238 1.90 -13.81 14.91
N VAL A 239 1.89 -14.59 13.82
CA VAL A 239 2.00 -14.06 12.45
C VAL A 239 0.80 -13.18 12.09
N LYS A 240 -0.40 -13.54 12.56
CA LYS A 240 -1.60 -12.72 12.36
C LYS A 240 -1.48 -11.38 13.09
N MET A 241 -0.98 -11.39 14.34
CA MET A 241 -0.71 -10.16 15.11
C MET A 241 0.36 -9.31 14.43
N LEU A 242 1.43 -9.92 13.94
CA LEU A 242 2.49 -9.23 13.19
C LEU A 242 1.93 -8.56 11.93
N ALA A 243 1.09 -9.25 11.17
CA ALA A 243 0.44 -8.70 9.98
C ALA A 243 -0.46 -7.51 10.29
N LEU A 244 -1.24 -7.56 11.38
CA LEU A 244 -2.05 -6.43 11.85
C LEU A 244 -1.19 -5.23 12.27
N SER A 245 -0.03 -5.50 12.90
CA SER A 245 0.94 -4.45 13.24
C SER A 245 1.53 -3.78 11.99
N PHE A 246 1.75 -4.54 10.91
CA PHE A 246 2.16 -3.97 9.63
C PHE A 246 1.08 -3.08 9.02
N LEU A 247 -0.20 -3.45 9.14
CA LEU A 247 -1.29 -2.58 8.68
C LEU A 247 -1.35 -1.26 9.45
N ILE A 248 -1.03 -1.28 10.76
CA ILE A 248 -0.86 -0.04 11.54
C ILE A 248 0.29 0.79 10.96
N LEU A 249 1.46 0.16 10.74
CA LEU A 249 2.62 0.83 10.16
C LEU A 249 2.30 1.47 8.81
N ILE A 250 1.66 0.73 7.91
CA ILE A 250 1.24 1.23 6.59
C ILE A 250 0.22 2.36 6.75
N GLY A 251 -0.74 2.24 7.68
CA GLY A 251 -1.70 3.31 7.96
C GLY A 251 -1.03 4.61 8.41
N VAL A 252 0.00 4.53 9.26
CA VAL A 252 0.81 5.70 9.66
C VAL A 252 1.56 6.29 8.47
N VAL A 253 2.15 5.46 7.62
CA VAL A 253 2.88 5.91 6.41
C VAL A 253 1.95 6.61 5.43
N LEU A 254 0.75 6.07 5.19
CA LEU A 254 -0.24 6.72 4.31
C LEU A 254 -0.67 8.09 4.84
N ILE A 255 -0.84 8.22 6.16
CA ILE A 255 -1.14 9.53 6.77
C ILE A 255 0.05 10.48 6.59
N ALA A 256 1.28 10.00 6.81
CA ALA A 256 2.49 10.80 6.61
C ALA A 256 2.63 11.27 5.16
N GLU A 257 2.42 10.38 4.18
CA GLU A 257 2.42 10.71 2.75
C GLU A 257 1.31 11.72 2.39
N GLY A 258 0.09 11.54 2.91
CA GLY A 258 -1.00 12.50 2.74
C GLY A 258 -0.78 13.84 3.44
N LEU A 259 0.19 13.93 4.35
CA LEU A 259 0.68 15.17 4.97
C LEU A 259 2.01 15.66 4.34
N HIS A 260 2.31 15.22 3.12
CA HIS A 260 3.52 15.56 2.35
C HIS A 260 4.85 15.17 3.02
N THR A 261 4.81 14.26 3.99
CA THR A 261 6.02 13.70 4.61
C THR A 261 6.38 12.41 3.89
N HIS A 262 7.42 12.45 3.06
CA HIS A 262 7.84 11.28 2.29
C HIS A 262 8.60 10.28 3.17
N VAL A 263 8.06 9.07 3.29
CA VAL A 263 8.73 7.94 3.97
C VAL A 263 9.26 6.97 2.92
N PRO A 264 10.61 6.85 2.78
CA PRO A 264 11.17 5.92 1.81
C PRO A 264 10.70 4.48 2.07
N ARG A 265 10.07 3.87 1.08
CA ARG A 265 9.46 2.52 1.17
C ARG A 265 10.45 1.43 1.57
N GLY A 266 11.76 1.64 1.29
CA GLY A 266 12.81 0.72 1.70
C GLY A 266 12.85 0.46 3.20
N TYR A 267 12.57 1.47 4.04
CA TYR A 267 12.52 1.30 5.50
C TYR A 267 11.35 0.42 5.93
N ILE A 268 10.21 0.56 5.27
CA ILE A 268 9.01 -0.23 5.54
C ILE A 268 9.28 -1.70 5.20
N TYR A 269 9.78 -1.97 3.99
CA TYR A 269 10.11 -3.34 3.56
C TYR A 269 11.19 -3.97 4.41
N PHE A 270 12.22 -3.21 4.80
CA PHE A 270 13.23 -3.70 5.73
C PHE A 270 12.62 -4.08 7.08
N SER A 271 11.79 -3.22 7.66
CA SER A 271 11.13 -3.47 8.95
C SER A 271 10.25 -4.72 8.90
N MET A 272 9.50 -4.90 7.81
CA MET A 272 8.64 -6.05 7.58
C MET A 272 9.45 -7.34 7.42
N ALA A 273 10.49 -7.31 6.59
CA ALA A 273 11.37 -8.46 6.37
C ALA A 273 12.10 -8.86 7.66
N PHE A 274 12.62 -7.89 8.42
CA PHE A 274 13.25 -8.12 9.69
C PHE A 274 12.30 -8.74 10.72
N SER A 275 11.10 -8.18 10.87
CA SER A 275 10.10 -8.69 11.81
C SER A 275 9.64 -10.10 11.44
N LEU A 276 9.45 -10.39 10.14
CA LEU A 276 9.10 -11.73 9.67
C LEU A 276 10.24 -12.73 9.91
N MET A 277 11.49 -12.31 9.76
CA MET A 277 12.67 -13.12 10.08
C MET A 277 12.69 -13.46 11.58
N VAL A 278 12.50 -12.47 12.45
CA VAL A 278 12.46 -12.68 13.90
C VAL A 278 11.34 -13.63 14.27
N GLU A 279 10.13 -13.45 13.70
CA GLU A 279 8.98 -14.32 13.98
C GLU A 279 9.23 -15.77 13.50
N THR A 280 9.88 -15.93 12.36
CA THR A 280 10.27 -17.26 11.86
C THR A 280 11.23 -17.96 12.80
N LEU A 281 12.19 -17.23 13.40
CA LEU A 281 13.10 -17.75 14.43
C LEU A 281 12.35 -18.12 15.70
N ASN A 282 11.41 -17.28 16.16
CA ASN A 282 10.55 -17.58 17.31
C ASN A 282 9.74 -18.85 17.11
N LEU A 283 9.12 -19.01 15.94
CA LEU A 283 8.36 -20.23 15.62
C LEU A 283 9.22 -21.49 15.63
N ARG A 284 10.47 -21.39 15.13
CA ARG A 284 11.43 -22.50 15.20
C ARG A 284 11.83 -22.83 16.63
N ALA A 285 12.16 -21.81 17.43
CA ALA A 285 12.54 -22.01 18.82
C ALA A 285 11.42 -22.67 19.65
N ARG A 286 10.18 -22.24 19.46
CA ARG A 286 9.02 -22.82 20.15
C ARG A 286 8.81 -24.29 19.79
N ARG A 287 9.03 -24.70 18.54
CA ARG A 287 8.94 -26.11 18.14
C ARG A 287 9.92 -27.01 18.87
N HIS A 288 11.18 -26.58 18.96
CA HIS A 288 12.20 -27.36 19.70
C HIS A 288 11.85 -27.56 21.17
N VAL A 289 11.32 -26.52 21.84
CA VAL A 289 10.90 -26.61 23.25
C VAL A 289 9.72 -27.58 23.44
N THR A 290 8.80 -27.63 22.47
CA THR A 290 7.65 -28.54 22.55
C THR A 290 8.06 -29.99 22.33
N GLU A 291 8.93 -30.27 21.35
CA GLU A 291 9.47 -31.60 21.08
C GLU A 291 10.29 -32.14 22.27
N GLU A 292 11.07 -31.27 22.93
CA GLU A 292 11.85 -31.65 24.13
C GLU A 292 10.94 -32.00 25.31
N LYS A 293 9.85 -31.26 25.53
CA LYS A 293 8.85 -31.58 26.58
C LYS A 293 8.12 -32.89 26.32
N GLU A 294 7.66 -33.13 25.09
CA GLU A 294 7.02 -34.39 24.73
C GLU A 294 7.93 -35.60 24.91
N THR A 295 9.25 -35.40 24.63
CA THR A 295 10.25 -36.46 24.84
C THR A 295 10.50 -36.75 26.33
N LEU A 296 10.47 -35.70 27.17
CA LEU A 296 10.64 -35.85 28.63
C LEU A 296 9.39 -36.45 29.32
N GLU A 297 8.19 -36.19 28.80
CA GLU A 297 6.94 -36.77 29.32
C GLU A 297 6.73 -38.22 28.89
N ALA A 298 7.45 -38.68 27.85
CA ALA A 298 7.37 -40.08 27.36
C ALA A 298 8.38 -41.03 28.05
N ILE A 299 9.21 -40.55 28.95
CA ILE A 299 10.21 -41.28 29.75
C ILE A 299 9.67 -41.49 31.18
#